data_9b82eff9074db2b8f615bb5da840f8d7
#
_entry.id   9b82eff9074db2b8f615bb5da840f8d7
#
_cell.length_a   1.000
_cell.length_b   1.000
_cell.length_c   1.000
_cell.angle_alpha   90.00
_cell.angle_beta   90.00
_cell.angle_gamma   90.00
#
_symmetry.space_group_name_H-M   'P 1'
#
loop_
_entity.id
_entity.type
_entity.pdbx_description
1 polymer ?
#
loop_
_entity_poly.entity_id
_entity_poly.type
_entity_poly.pdbx_seq_one_letter_code
_entity_poly.pdbx_strand_id
1 'polypeptide(L)'
;IIKNCAELLNHEVVCTVDVVSEDASVKINSGDTESLKRAVKSSGAEGIIEFSHPSCVIENIKALLPLSLPIVVGTTGWNDKYDEINKAASDCGGIIMTSSNFSIGVNMLLKIVEEAVKIMEPWNEYDIATWEAHHNQKADSPSGTAITIAETILKNTKKKDKLVFDAFHEKPKANELHVSSTR
;
A
#
# COMPACT_ATOMS: atom_id res chain seq x y z
N ILE A 1 16.53 -1.95 3.45
CA ILE A 1 16.30 -1.82 1.99
C ILE A 1 16.23 -0.34 1.62
N ILE A 2 15.28 0.45 2.14
CA ILE A 2 15.07 1.87 1.76
C ILE A 2 16.37 2.69 1.94
N LYS A 3 17.04 2.58 3.09
CA LYS A 3 18.31 3.25 3.35
C LYS A 3 19.35 2.96 2.26
N ASN A 4 19.57 1.70 1.93
CA ASN A 4 20.56 1.31 0.90
C ASN A 4 20.16 1.84 -0.49
N CYS A 5 18.86 1.86 -0.83
CA CYS A 5 18.39 2.41 -2.09
C CYS A 5 18.57 3.94 -2.15
N ALA A 6 18.33 4.64 -1.06
CA ALA A 6 18.54 6.08 -0.97
C ALA A 6 20.01 6.44 -1.22
N GLU A 7 20.93 5.74 -0.55
CA GLU A 7 22.38 5.93 -0.74
C GLU A 7 22.82 5.65 -2.19
N LEU A 8 22.31 4.59 -2.82
CA LEU A 8 22.59 4.28 -4.24
C LEU A 8 22.09 5.37 -5.21
N LEU A 9 21.07 6.10 -4.83
CA LEU A 9 20.48 7.21 -5.59
C LEU A 9 21.06 8.59 -5.21
N ASN A 10 22.14 8.61 -4.43
CA ASN A 10 22.80 9.81 -3.91
C ASN A 10 21.90 10.67 -3.01
N HIS A 11 21.02 10.04 -2.25
CA HIS A 11 20.28 10.67 -1.17
C HIS A 11 20.94 10.33 0.16
N GLU A 12 21.00 11.30 1.05
CA GLU A 12 21.49 11.11 2.42
C GLU A 12 20.33 10.74 3.34
N VAL A 13 20.48 9.67 4.12
CA VAL A 13 19.52 9.30 5.17
C VAL A 13 20.00 9.93 6.49
N VAL A 14 19.50 11.12 6.77
CA VAL A 14 19.91 11.94 7.93
C VAL A 14 19.32 11.46 9.26
N CYS A 15 18.21 10.71 9.22
CA CYS A 15 17.57 10.18 10.44
C CYS A 15 16.77 8.92 10.12
N THR A 16 16.87 7.92 10.96
CA THR A 16 16.01 6.76 10.99
C THR A 16 15.34 6.63 12.34
N VAL A 17 14.02 6.41 12.34
CA VAL A 17 13.22 6.27 13.58
C VAL A 17 12.58 4.89 13.61
N ASP A 18 12.71 4.21 14.72
CA ASP A 18 12.08 2.90 14.96
C ASP A 18 11.77 2.73 16.45
N VAL A 19 10.88 1.79 16.78
CA VAL A 19 10.52 1.46 18.17
C VAL A 19 11.57 0.54 18.79
N VAL A 20 12.08 -0.43 18.04
CA VAL A 20 12.92 -1.53 18.56
C VAL A 20 14.26 -1.69 17.84
N SER A 21 14.39 -1.25 16.60
CA SER A 21 15.60 -1.49 15.79
C SER A 21 16.84 -0.88 16.43
N GLU A 22 17.88 -1.69 16.56
CA GLU A 22 19.21 -1.23 17.04
C GLU A 22 19.92 -0.32 16.03
N ASP A 23 19.56 -0.42 14.75
CA ASP A 23 20.14 0.37 13.66
C ASP A 23 19.45 1.73 13.48
N ALA A 24 18.39 2.03 14.26
CA ALA A 24 17.73 3.31 14.21
C ALA A 24 18.56 4.42 14.85
N SER A 25 18.61 5.58 14.22
CA SER A 25 19.28 6.77 14.78
C SER A 25 18.60 7.23 16.06
N VAL A 26 17.28 7.06 16.14
CA VAL A 26 16.45 7.43 17.29
C VAL A 26 15.41 6.36 17.56
N LYS A 27 15.31 5.90 18.79
CA LYS A 27 14.23 5.02 19.25
C LYS A 27 13.11 5.84 19.84
N ILE A 28 11.91 5.71 19.29
CA ILE A 28 10.72 6.46 19.73
C ILE A 28 9.57 5.47 19.91
N ASN A 29 8.93 5.49 21.06
CA ASN A 29 7.78 4.64 21.32
C ASN A 29 6.60 4.99 20.40
N SER A 30 5.85 3.98 20.02
CA SER A 30 4.62 4.18 19.24
C SER A 30 3.68 5.15 19.97
N GLY A 31 3.18 6.16 19.23
CA GLY A 31 2.31 7.21 19.77
C GLY A 31 3.02 8.41 20.38
N ASP A 32 4.34 8.40 20.55
CA ASP A 32 5.10 9.59 20.97
C ASP A 32 5.39 10.52 19.77
N THR A 33 4.33 11.17 19.32
CA THR A 33 4.37 12.06 18.16
C THR A 33 5.19 13.33 18.39
N GLU A 34 5.33 13.80 19.63
CA GLU A 34 6.12 14.98 19.91
C GLU A 34 7.63 14.70 19.82
N SER A 35 8.08 13.54 20.28
CA SER A 35 9.46 13.10 20.07
C SER A 35 9.75 12.84 18.59
N LEU A 36 8.78 12.27 17.84
CA LEU A 36 8.89 12.09 16.40
C LEU A 36 9.07 13.43 15.67
N LYS A 37 8.24 14.42 15.95
CA LYS A 37 8.38 15.78 15.39
C LYS A 37 9.75 16.39 15.68
N ARG A 38 10.19 16.29 16.93
CA ARG A 38 11.51 16.83 17.34
C ARG A 38 12.64 16.15 16.58
N ALA A 39 12.62 14.82 16.47
CA ALA A 39 13.64 14.07 15.76
C ALA A 39 13.72 14.49 14.29
N VAL A 40 12.58 14.56 13.59
CA VAL A 40 12.53 14.99 12.19
C VAL A 40 13.00 16.46 12.05
N LYS A 41 12.50 17.37 12.89
CA LYS A 41 12.87 18.78 12.81
C LYS A 41 14.36 19.03 13.08
N SER A 42 14.96 18.28 13.99
CA SER A 42 16.39 18.42 14.32
C SER A 42 17.33 17.73 13.34
N SER A 43 16.83 16.82 12.52
CA SER A 43 17.67 16.06 11.57
C SER A 43 18.06 16.86 10.33
N GLY A 44 17.36 17.94 10.00
CA GLY A 44 17.54 18.67 8.76
C GLY A 44 16.99 17.95 7.53
N ALA A 45 16.09 16.98 7.71
CA ALA A 45 15.48 16.23 6.60
C ALA A 45 14.71 17.17 5.65
N GLU A 46 14.78 16.89 4.35
CA GLU A 46 14.05 17.58 3.30
C GLU A 46 12.80 16.79 2.83
N GLY A 47 12.64 15.55 3.31
CA GLY A 47 11.50 14.69 3.02
C GLY A 47 11.42 13.53 4.00
N ILE A 48 10.28 12.88 4.05
CA ILE A 48 9.98 11.81 5.00
C ILE A 48 9.48 10.58 4.23
N ILE A 49 10.01 9.40 4.56
CA ILE A 49 9.50 8.12 4.09
C ILE A 49 8.95 7.37 5.30
N GLU A 50 7.64 7.11 5.28
CA GLU A 50 6.88 6.51 6.37
C GLU A 50 6.52 5.06 6.05
N PHE A 51 7.08 4.11 6.83
CA PHE A 51 6.79 2.69 6.79
C PHE A 51 6.72 2.13 8.22
N SER A 52 5.74 2.59 8.98
CA SER A 52 5.53 2.14 10.34
C SER A 52 4.50 1.00 10.44
N HIS A 53 3.53 1.15 11.28
CA HIS A 53 2.47 0.17 11.51
C HIS A 53 1.09 0.81 11.35
N PRO A 54 0.06 0.09 10.87
CA PRO A 54 -1.30 0.61 10.68
C PRO A 54 -1.90 1.30 11.92
N SER A 55 -1.53 0.84 13.10
CA SER A 55 -2.04 1.42 14.37
C SER A 55 -1.50 2.79 14.73
N CYS A 56 -0.40 3.24 14.11
CA CYS A 56 0.24 4.51 14.46
C CYS A 56 0.45 5.45 13.26
N VAL A 57 0.32 4.95 12.04
CA VAL A 57 0.59 5.73 10.82
C VAL A 57 -0.22 7.03 10.76
N ILE A 58 -1.49 7.01 11.14
CA ILE A 58 -2.38 8.18 11.10
C ILE A 58 -1.88 9.30 12.01
N GLU A 59 -1.54 8.96 13.25
CA GLU A 59 -1.04 9.93 14.21
C GLU A 59 0.36 10.43 13.82
N ASN A 60 1.20 9.56 13.27
CA ASN A 60 2.48 9.94 12.71
C ASN A 60 2.32 10.97 11.57
N ILE A 61 1.47 10.68 10.60
CA ILE A 61 1.22 11.58 9.46
C ILE A 61 0.71 12.94 9.97
N LYS A 62 -0.32 12.95 10.81
CA LYS A 62 -0.88 14.20 11.38
C LYS A 62 0.15 15.02 12.13
N ALA A 63 1.04 14.35 12.84
CA ALA A 63 2.11 15.02 13.57
C ALA A 63 3.16 15.64 12.64
N LEU A 64 3.44 14.98 11.50
CA LEU A 64 4.50 15.37 10.57
C LEU A 64 4.03 16.39 9.51
N LEU A 65 2.77 16.39 9.12
CA LEU A 65 2.22 17.31 8.11
C LEU A 65 2.54 18.80 8.39
N PRO A 66 2.43 19.29 9.64
CA PRO A 66 2.73 20.69 9.93
C PRO A 66 4.21 21.09 9.76
N LEU A 67 5.10 20.13 9.52
CA LEU A 67 6.51 20.40 9.23
C LEU A 67 6.75 20.88 7.80
N SER A 68 5.72 20.84 6.95
CA SER A 68 5.77 21.24 5.52
C SER A 68 6.82 20.49 4.71
N LEU A 69 7.18 19.27 5.13
CA LEU A 69 8.05 18.37 4.39
C LEU A 69 7.19 17.39 3.56
N PRO A 70 7.61 17.01 2.34
CA PRO A 70 6.93 15.96 1.60
C PRO A 70 7.02 14.63 2.35
N ILE A 71 5.89 13.93 2.44
CA ILE A 71 5.77 12.64 3.13
C ILE A 71 5.37 11.57 2.12
N VAL A 72 6.19 10.53 1.98
CA VAL A 72 5.86 9.33 1.20
C VAL A 72 5.48 8.21 2.16
N VAL A 73 4.24 7.73 2.06
CA VAL A 73 3.67 6.72 2.98
C VAL A 73 3.51 5.39 2.25
N GLY A 74 4.21 4.39 2.73
CA GLY A 74 4.08 3.00 2.26
C GLY A 74 3.43 2.06 3.28
N THR A 75 3.14 2.53 4.48
CA THR A 75 2.32 1.78 5.43
C THR A 75 0.93 1.57 4.86
N THR A 76 0.42 0.34 4.93
CA THR A 76 -0.91 -0.07 4.45
C THR A 76 -1.89 -0.30 5.60
N GLY A 77 -3.15 -0.59 5.29
CA GLY A 77 -4.15 -0.95 6.31
C GLY A 77 -4.84 0.23 7.00
N TRP A 78 -4.86 1.41 6.36
CA TRP A 78 -5.51 2.63 6.87
C TRP A 78 -6.39 3.34 5.84
N ASN A 79 -6.84 2.60 4.81
CA ASN A 79 -7.61 3.17 3.69
C ASN A 79 -8.92 3.84 4.12
N ASP A 80 -9.52 3.41 5.21
CA ASP A 80 -10.72 4.02 5.82
C ASP A 80 -10.48 5.44 6.36
N LYS A 81 -9.21 5.85 6.50
CA LYS A 81 -8.78 7.16 6.97
C LYS A 81 -8.21 8.06 5.86
N TYR A 82 -8.26 7.59 4.62
CA TYR A 82 -7.65 8.30 3.49
C TYR A 82 -8.19 9.73 3.32
N ASP A 83 -9.51 9.90 3.35
CA ASP A 83 -10.16 11.22 3.22
C ASP A 83 -9.83 12.16 4.38
N GLU A 84 -9.74 11.62 5.60
CA GLU A 84 -9.34 12.36 6.79
C GLU A 84 -7.93 12.93 6.65
N ILE A 85 -6.98 12.12 6.18
CA ILE A 85 -5.58 12.52 5.98
C ILE A 85 -5.44 13.49 4.81
N ASN A 86 -6.14 13.29 3.70
CA ASN A 86 -6.14 14.22 2.58
C ASN A 86 -6.67 15.60 2.98
N LYS A 87 -7.73 15.62 3.79
CA LYS A 87 -8.24 16.87 4.34
C LYS A 87 -7.20 17.54 5.24
N ALA A 88 -6.60 16.80 6.17
CA ALA A 88 -5.58 17.34 7.07
C ALA A 88 -4.37 17.91 6.30
N ALA A 89 -3.93 17.21 5.23
CA ALA A 89 -2.87 17.70 4.36
C ALA A 89 -3.26 19.00 3.65
N SER A 90 -4.47 19.05 3.09
CA SER A 90 -5.00 20.26 2.43
C SER A 90 -5.10 21.44 3.39
N ASP A 91 -5.58 21.22 4.61
CA ASP A 91 -5.81 22.25 5.60
C ASP A 91 -4.49 22.91 6.08
N CYS A 92 -3.37 22.20 6.04
CA CYS A 92 -2.05 22.71 6.45
C CYS A 92 -1.08 22.94 5.27
N GLY A 93 -1.50 22.77 4.02
CA GLY A 93 -0.63 22.87 2.84
C GLY A 93 0.45 21.79 2.80
N GLY A 94 0.20 20.64 3.43
CA GLY A 94 1.12 19.50 3.47
C GLY A 94 1.15 18.74 2.15
N ILE A 95 2.30 18.12 1.87
CA ILE A 95 2.50 17.29 0.67
C ILE A 95 2.59 15.83 1.12
N ILE A 96 1.67 15.00 0.63
CA ILE A 96 1.64 13.58 0.94
C ILE A 96 1.46 12.75 -0.35
N MET A 97 2.24 11.69 -0.46
CA MET A 97 2.11 10.66 -1.50
C MET A 97 1.93 9.31 -0.83
N THR A 98 0.88 8.60 -1.19
CA THR A 98 0.58 7.29 -0.63
C THR A 98 0.49 6.23 -1.73
N SER A 99 0.92 5.03 -1.45
CA SER A 99 0.69 3.88 -2.32
C SER A 99 0.67 2.59 -1.50
N SER A 100 -0.27 1.70 -1.82
CA SER A 100 -0.28 0.34 -1.27
C SER A 100 0.86 -0.51 -1.82
N ASN A 101 1.43 -0.12 -2.97
CA ASN A 101 2.56 -0.80 -3.60
C ASN A 101 3.35 0.16 -4.49
N PHE A 102 4.61 0.39 -4.18
CA PHE A 102 5.55 1.20 -4.96
C PHE A 102 6.32 0.40 -6.00
N SER A 103 6.08 -0.90 -6.14
CA SER A 103 6.71 -1.71 -7.19
C SER A 103 6.22 -1.27 -8.56
N ILE A 104 7.13 -0.80 -9.41
CA ILE A 104 6.85 -0.45 -10.80
C ILE A 104 6.29 -1.68 -11.53
N GLY A 105 6.87 -2.88 -11.31
CA GLY A 105 6.43 -4.12 -11.94
C GLY A 105 4.97 -4.46 -11.59
N VAL A 106 4.57 -4.31 -10.34
CA VAL A 106 3.18 -4.54 -9.92
C VAL A 106 2.24 -3.51 -10.55
N ASN A 107 2.62 -2.24 -10.58
CA ASN A 107 1.80 -1.20 -11.21
C ASN A 107 1.68 -1.40 -12.74
N MET A 108 2.74 -1.87 -13.40
CA MET A 108 2.69 -2.27 -14.82
C MET A 108 1.75 -3.46 -15.02
N LEU A 109 1.83 -4.49 -14.15
CA LEU A 109 0.93 -5.64 -14.19
C LEU A 109 -0.54 -5.22 -14.06
N LEU A 110 -0.86 -4.34 -13.13
CA LEU A 110 -2.23 -3.83 -12.95
C LEU A 110 -2.75 -3.13 -14.22
N LYS A 111 -1.89 -2.37 -14.91
CA LYS A 111 -2.26 -1.75 -16.20
C LYS A 111 -2.48 -2.79 -17.31
N ILE A 112 -1.65 -3.84 -17.37
CA ILE A 112 -1.83 -4.93 -18.32
C ILE A 112 -3.15 -5.68 -18.04
N VAL A 113 -3.45 -5.96 -16.77
CA VAL A 113 -4.72 -6.58 -16.36
C VAL A 113 -5.92 -5.72 -16.76
N GLU A 114 -5.88 -4.42 -16.49
CA GLU A 114 -6.92 -3.47 -16.88
C GLU A 114 -7.22 -3.53 -18.39
N GLU A 115 -6.18 -3.47 -19.22
CA GLU A 115 -6.35 -3.52 -20.68
C GLU A 115 -6.78 -4.92 -21.18
N ALA A 116 -6.26 -5.99 -20.58
CA ALA A 116 -6.68 -7.35 -20.92
C ALA A 116 -8.18 -7.55 -20.65
N VAL A 117 -8.68 -7.09 -19.51
CA VAL A 117 -10.12 -7.17 -19.18
C VAL A 117 -10.98 -6.40 -20.17
N LYS A 118 -10.59 -5.18 -20.56
CA LYS A 118 -11.30 -4.39 -21.58
C LYS A 118 -11.35 -5.08 -22.94
N ILE A 119 -10.24 -5.69 -23.35
CA ILE A 119 -10.17 -6.46 -24.61
C ILE A 119 -11.11 -7.68 -24.56
N MET A 120 -11.22 -8.35 -23.40
CA MET A 120 -12.05 -9.54 -23.24
C MET A 120 -13.54 -9.22 -23.03
N GLU A 121 -13.89 -7.98 -22.66
CA GLU A 121 -15.27 -7.59 -22.32
C GLU A 121 -16.30 -7.91 -23.41
N PRO A 122 -16.04 -7.71 -24.73
CA PRO A 122 -17.01 -8.03 -25.77
C PRO A 122 -17.23 -9.54 -26.00
N TRP A 123 -16.34 -10.39 -25.50
CA TRP A 123 -16.31 -11.83 -25.83
C TRP A 123 -16.90 -12.68 -24.69
N ASN A 124 -18.13 -13.11 -24.83
CA ASN A 124 -18.86 -13.87 -23.79
C ASN A 124 -18.37 -15.30 -23.58
N GLU A 125 -17.60 -15.82 -24.52
CA GLU A 125 -17.02 -17.17 -24.50
C GLU A 125 -15.83 -17.29 -23.53
N TYR A 126 -15.28 -16.14 -23.09
CA TYR A 126 -14.15 -16.10 -22.17
C TYR A 126 -14.60 -15.75 -20.76
N ASP A 127 -13.98 -16.40 -19.80
CA ASP A 127 -14.14 -16.13 -18.37
C ASP A 127 -12.81 -15.71 -17.74
N ILE A 128 -12.87 -15.08 -16.57
CA ILE A 128 -11.71 -14.58 -15.85
C ILE A 128 -11.70 -15.19 -14.45
N ALA A 129 -10.55 -15.71 -14.06
CA ALA A 129 -10.23 -16.09 -12.69
C ALA A 129 -8.79 -15.68 -12.39
N THR A 130 -8.45 -15.56 -11.12
CA THR A 130 -7.09 -15.28 -10.67
C THR A 130 -6.58 -16.37 -9.76
N TRP A 131 -5.30 -16.64 -9.84
CA TRP A 131 -4.61 -17.58 -8.97
C TRP A 131 -3.25 -17.03 -8.57
N GLU A 132 -2.88 -17.22 -7.31
CA GLU A 132 -1.56 -16.86 -6.79
C GLU A 132 -0.91 -18.01 -6.04
N ALA A 133 0.41 -18.01 -5.99
CA ALA A 133 1.21 -18.94 -5.19
C ALA A 133 2.24 -18.17 -4.37
N HIS A 134 2.38 -18.54 -3.12
CA HIS A 134 3.38 -17.99 -2.21
C HIS A 134 4.02 -19.08 -1.36
N HIS A 135 5.14 -18.74 -0.74
CA HIS A 135 5.78 -19.60 0.26
C HIS A 135 4.91 -19.73 1.51
N ASN A 136 5.12 -20.79 2.28
CA ASN A 136 4.31 -21.12 3.46
C ASN A 136 4.42 -20.14 4.65
N GLN A 137 5.35 -19.20 4.61
CA GLN A 137 5.51 -18.17 5.66
C GLN A 137 4.64 -16.93 5.41
N LYS A 138 3.94 -16.84 4.26
CA LYS A 138 3.05 -15.71 3.98
C LYS A 138 1.75 -15.87 4.77
N ALA A 139 1.50 -14.92 5.69
CA ALA A 139 0.39 -14.99 6.63
C ALA A 139 -0.99 -14.66 6.00
N ASP A 140 -1.02 -13.67 5.09
CA ASP A 140 -2.26 -13.23 4.44
C ASP A 140 -2.63 -14.12 3.23
N SER A 141 -3.89 -14.47 3.10
CA SER A 141 -4.46 -15.22 1.98
C SER A 141 -5.91 -14.78 1.73
N PRO A 142 -6.23 -14.27 0.53
CA PRO A 142 -5.30 -13.91 -0.55
C PRO A 142 -4.39 -12.74 -0.19
N SER A 143 -3.32 -12.54 -1.00
CA SER A 143 -2.42 -11.42 -0.81
C SER A 143 -3.08 -10.08 -1.14
N GLY A 144 -2.57 -8.99 -0.56
CA GLY A 144 -3.01 -7.64 -0.93
C GLY A 144 -2.90 -7.35 -2.43
N THR A 145 -1.87 -7.89 -3.10
CA THR A 145 -1.70 -7.78 -4.56
C THR A 145 -2.80 -8.53 -5.31
N ALA A 146 -3.15 -9.75 -4.90
CA ALA A 146 -4.24 -10.51 -5.51
C ALA A 146 -5.59 -9.79 -5.34
N ILE A 147 -5.85 -9.20 -4.19
CA ILE A 147 -7.05 -8.38 -3.95
C ILE A 147 -7.06 -7.18 -4.90
N THR A 148 -5.95 -6.45 -5.02
CA THR A 148 -5.85 -5.29 -5.93
C THR A 148 -6.06 -5.69 -7.40
N ILE A 149 -5.53 -6.84 -7.83
CA ILE A 149 -5.78 -7.37 -9.18
C ILE A 149 -7.27 -7.67 -9.36
N ALA A 150 -7.90 -8.35 -8.40
CA ALA A 150 -9.31 -8.69 -8.45
C ALA A 150 -10.21 -7.43 -8.51
N GLU A 151 -9.93 -6.42 -7.70
CA GLU A 151 -10.61 -5.14 -7.74
C GLU A 151 -10.42 -4.41 -9.07
N THR A 152 -9.22 -4.49 -9.67
CA THR A 152 -8.94 -3.94 -11.00
C THR A 152 -9.79 -4.64 -12.06
N ILE A 153 -9.94 -5.96 -11.98
CA ILE A 153 -10.82 -6.72 -12.87
C ILE A 153 -12.26 -6.24 -12.70
N LEU A 154 -12.80 -6.22 -11.48
CA LEU A 154 -14.19 -5.82 -11.22
C LEU A 154 -14.50 -4.40 -11.70
N LYS A 155 -13.56 -3.47 -11.58
CA LYS A 155 -13.74 -2.08 -12.04
C LYS A 155 -13.84 -1.96 -13.58
N ASN A 156 -13.29 -2.92 -14.31
CA ASN A 156 -13.14 -2.86 -15.76
C ASN A 156 -14.01 -3.88 -16.52
N THR A 157 -14.87 -4.66 -15.85
CA THR A 157 -15.83 -5.57 -16.47
C THR A 157 -17.23 -5.38 -15.91
N LYS A 158 -18.24 -5.65 -16.73
CA LYS A 158 -19.65 -5.77 -16.31
C LYS A 158 -20.06 -7.23 -16.08
N LYS A 159 -19.19 -8.18 -16.40
CA LYS A 159 -19.47 -9.63 -16.31
C LYS A 159 -19.30 -10.18 -14.90
N LYS A 160 -18.49 -9.50 -14.06
CA LYS A 160 -18.18 -9.89 -12.70
C LYS A 160 -18.51 -8.77 -11.74
N ASP A 161 -19.17 -9.09 -10.63
CA ASP A 161 -19.57 -8.14 -9.59
C ASP A 161 -19.33 -8.67 -8.17
N LYS A 162 -18.94 -9.94 -8.04
CA LYS A 162 -18.74 -10.61 -6.76
C LYS A 162 -17.39 -11.33 -6.70
N LEU A 163 -16.63 -11.09 -5.62
CA LEU A 163 -15.40 -11.83 -5.32
C LEU A 163 -15.70 -13.10 -4.53
N VAL A 164 -15.02 -14.19 -4.90
CA VAL A 164 -15.04 -15.46 -4.16
C VAL A 164 -13.59 -15.89 -3.90
N PHE A 165 -13.23 -16.01 -2.63
CA PHE A 165 -11.87 -16.32 -2.19
C PHE A 165 -11.65 -17.78 -1.81
N ASP A 166 -12.72 -18.51 -1.52
CA ASP A 166 -12.66 -19.89 -1.10
C ASP A 166 -12.85 -20.86 -2.27
N ALA A 167 -12.60 -22.15 -2.02
CA ALA A 167 -12.91 -23.17 -3.00
C ALA A 167 -14.42 -23.21 -3.29
N PHE A 168 -14.76 -23.39 -4.55
CA PHE A 168 -16.15 -23.63 -4.92
C PHE A 168 -16.60 -25.00 -4.46
N HIS A 169 -17.72 -25.06 -3.73
CA HIS A 169 -18.42 -26.29 -3.36
C HIS A 169 -19.63 -26.56 -4.27
N GLU A 170 -19.97 -25.57 -5.10
CA GLU A 170 -21.05 -25.62 -6.07
C GLU A 170 -20.55 -25.08 -7.43
N LYS A 171 -21.36 -25.20 -8.46
CA LYS A 171 -21.03 -24.62 -9.77
C LYS A 171 -20.91 -23.09 -9.65
N PRO A 172 -19.78 -22.49 -10.07
CA PRO A 172 -19.61 -21.04 -10.04
C PRO A 172 -20.70 -20.31 -10.83
N LYS A 173 -21.14 -19.17 -10.31
CA LYS A 173 -22.04 -18.29 -11.05
C LYS A 173 -21.23 -17.43 -12.02
N ALA A 174 -21.84 -17.06 -13.15
CA ALA A 174 -21.16 -16.30 -14.20
C ALA A 174 -20.63 -14.93 -13.71
N ASN A 175 -21.29 -14.32 -12.72
CA ASN A 175 -20.87 -13.03 -12.15
C ASN A 175 -19.84 -13.14 -11.02
N GLU A 176 -19.39 -14.33 -10.66
CA GLU A 176 -18.40 -14.54 -9.59
C GLU A 176 -16.98 -14.53 -10.18
N LEU A 177 -16.10 -13.70 -9.60
CA LEU A 177 -14.66 -13.70 -9.87
C LEU A 177 -13.96 -14.52 -8.79
N HIS A 178 -13.40 -15.65 -9.19
CA HIS A 178 -12.65 -16.53 -8.29
C HIS A 178 -11.21 -16.03 -8.13
N VAL A 179 -10.78 -15.89 -6.90
CA VAL A 179 -9.43 -15.51 -6.49
C VAL A 179 -8.88 -16.60 -5.59
N SER A 180 -8.09 -17.51 -6.13
CA SER A 180 -7.53 -18.63 -5.37
C SER A 180 -6.08 -18.42 -4.99
N SER A 181 -5.69 -18.96 -3.84
CA SER A 181 -4.34 -18.84 -3.29
C SER A 181 -3.79 -20.22 -2.92
N THR A 182 -2.50 -20.43 -3.23
CA THR A 182 -1.76 -21.64 -2.83
C THR A 182 -0.55 -21.22 -1.96
N ARG A 183 -0.30 -22.04 -0.93
CA ARG A 183 0.85 -21.89 -0.02
C ARG A 183 1.74 -23.11 -0.11
#